data_23020e5e317c57ebdb9d8b3e09591e04
#
_entry.id   23020e5e317c57ebdb9d8b3e09591e04
#
_cell.length_a   1.000
_cell.length_b   1.000
_cell.length_c   1.000
_cell.angle_alpha   90.00
_cell.angle_beta   90.00
_cell.angle_gamma   90.00
#
_symmetry.space_group_name_H-M   'P 1'
#
loop_
_entity.id
_entity.type
_entity.pdbx_description
1 polymer ?
#
loop_
_entity_poly.entity_id
_entity_poly.type
_entity_poly.pdbx_seq_one_letter_code
_entity_poly.pdbx_strand_id
1 'polypeptide(L)'
;MQDSASIKNVLSLNRYYPKVNFGFAAGRLGLSAELIRECTDRKNFAAAELPYEYYSALSSAEKKRLKQRFAMIHCGNFFVPELTSLILGAGKKIQNDFIQTCSGILRELAADGVRYGALDFALVQTLQDDSRRENMIALLRKLHPVLQETGSTLLLPVRLPLPGTLSKEKLTGFLRDAMIAGLKLRLEIHPHELKPDFRPEELAGTFRLETASVMFCCNADSGNRLLRVHLTPWLRYFALTAFPGPFFFCPFSRENRLASAESEAFSKLAEEITKKCEPEK
;
A
#
# COMPACT_ATOMS: atom_id res chain seq x y z
N MET A 1 -5.65 23.97 -36.44
CA MET A 1 -5.02 22.68 -36.81
C MET A 1 -3.65 22.50 -36.15
N GLN A 2 -3.51 22.82 -34.85
CA GLN A 2 -2.24 22.69 -34.12
C GLN A 2 -2.25 21.63 -32.98
N ASP A 3 -3.36 20.94 -32.76
CA ASP A 3 -3.50 20.03 -31.60
C ASP A 3 -3.13 18.55 -31.86
N SER A 4 -3.02 18.13 -33.12
CA SER A 4 -2.75 16.72 -33.43
C SER A 4 -1.27 16.32 -33.20
N ALA A 5 -0.34 17.27 -33.28
CA ALA A 5 1.08 17.02 -33.05
C ALA A 5 1.42 16.89 -31.55
N SER A 6 0.70 17.62 -30.69
CA SER A 6 0.85 17.55 -29.23
C SER A 6 0.41 16.18 -28.68
N ILE A 7 -0.70 15.64 -29.19
CA ILE A 7 -1.21 14.33 -28.76
C ILE A 7 -0.30 13.19 -29.22
N LYS A 8 0.28 13.27 -30.43
CA LYS A 8 1.24 12.27 -30.92
C LYS A 8 2.55 12.29 -30.11
N ASN A 9 3.02 13.44 -29.67
CA ASN A 9 4.20 13.52 -28.81
C ASN A 9 3.97 12.98 -27.40
N VAL A 10 2.77 13.13 -26.84
CA VAL A 10 2.40 12.50 -25.56
C VAL A 10 2.31 10.98 -25.70
N LEU A 11 1.87 10.47 -26.85
CA LEU A 11 1.81 9.02 -27.12
C LEU A 11 3.17 8.42 -27.46
N SER A 12 4.15 9.20 -27.95
CA SER A 12 5.52 8.73 -28.19
C SER A 12 6.35 8.61 -26.89
N LEU A 13 5.91 9.20 -25.78
CA LEU A 13 6.45 8.97 -24.44
C LEU A 13 6.18 7.55 -23.91
N ASN A 14 5.38 6.76 -24.61
CA ASN A 14 5.07 5.34 -24.26
C ASN A 14 6.29 4.41 -24.21
N ARG A 15 7.48 4.86 -24.62
CA ARG A 15 8.72 4.06 -24.54
C ARG A 15 9.37 4.04 -23.16
N TYR A 16 8.87 4.80 -22.17
CA TYR A 16 9.51 4.96 -20.85
C TYR A 16 8.57 4.75 -19.67
N TYR A 17 7.40 4.11 -19.85
CA TYR A 17 6.60 3.77 -18.68
C TYR A 17 7.31 2.69 -17.88
N PRO A 18 7.65 2.96 -16.60
CA PRO A 18 8.15 1.90 -15.74
C PRO A 18 7.11 0.80 -15.69
N LYS A 19 7.56 -0.45 -15.78
CA LYS A 19 6.70 -1.62 -15.68
C LYS A 19 5.87 -1.50 -14.40
N VAL A 20 4.56 -1.39 -14.53
CA VAL A 20 3.67 -1.29 -13.37
C VAL A 20 3.73 -2.61 -12.61
N ASN A 21 4.15 -2.56 -11.35
CA ASN A 21 4.26 -3.74 -10.50
C ASN A 21 2.91 -4.02 -9.83
N PHE A 22 2.14 -4.94 -10.40
CA PHE A 22 0.91 -5.42 -9.76
C PHE A 22 1.22 -6.44 -8.69
N GLY A 23 0.50 -6.35 -7.58
CA GLY A 23 0.66 -7.22 -6.44
C GLY A 23 -0.67 -7.60 -5.79
N PHE A 24 -0.59 -8.60 -4.92
CA PHE A 24 -1.68 -9.04 -4.07
C PHE A 24 -1.41 -8.61 -2.63
N ALA A 25 -2.42 -8.05 -1.95
CA ALA A 25 -2.35 -7.70 -0.55
C ALA A 25 -3.28 -8.59 0.27
N ALA A 26 -2.72 -9.35 1.20
CA ALA A 26 -3.44 -10.19 2.15
C ALA A 26 -3.55 -9.55 3.55
N GLY A 27 -2.86 -8.44 3.79
CA GLY A 27 -2.58 -7.91 5.12
C GLY A 27 -3.78 -7.41 5.95
N ARG A 28 -4.97 -7.28 5.37
CA ARG A 28 -6.09 -6.60 6.04
C ARG A 28 -7.26 -7.48 6.45
N LEU A 29 -7.41 -8.66 5.86
CA LEU A 29 -8.71 -9.34 5.86
C LEU A 29 -8.79 -10.62 6.70
N GLY A 30 -7.74 -10.99 7.42
CA GLY A 30 -7.74 -12.27 8.15
C GLY A 30 -7.99 -13.45 7.21
N LEU A 31 -7.42 -13.39 6.01
CA LEU A 31 -7.50 -14.46 5.02
C LEU A 31 -6.83 -15.72 5.55
N SER A 32 -7.36 -16.89 5.20
CA SER A 32 -6.72 -18.15 5.57
C SER A 32 -5.34 -18.31 4.93
N ALA A 33 -4.46 -19.06 5.58
CA ALA A 33 -3.12 -19.35 5.05
C ALA A 33 -3.17 -20.04 3.67
N GLU A 34 -4.18 -20.89 3.43
CA GLU A 34 -4.41 -21.54 2.14
C GLU A 34 -4.72 -20.53 1.04
N LEU A 35 -5.61 -19.57 1.34
CA LEU A 35 -5.99 -18.53 0.38
C LEU A 35 -4.82 -17.60 0.07
N ILE A 36 -4.04 -17.22 1.10
CA ILE A 36 -2.83 -16.41 0.89
C ILE A 36 -1.87 -17.15 -0.03
N ARG A 37 -1.67 -18.46 0.19
CA ARG A 37 -0.82 -19.30 -0.65
C ARG A 37 -1.36 -19.38 -2.08
N GLU A 38 -2.64 -19.66 -2.27
CA GLU A 38 -3.29 -19.67 -3.59
C GLU A 38 -3.07 -18.37 -4.34
N CYS A 39 -3.32 -17.23 -3.70
CA CYS A 39 -3.14 -15.93 -4.32
C CYS A 39 -1.68 -15.60 -4.61
N THR A 40 -0.75 -16.00 -3.75
CA THR A 40 0.70 -15.79 -3.98
C THR A 40 1.25 -16.71 -5.08
N ASP A 41 0.62 -17.82 -5.36
CA ASP A 41 1.03 -18.73 -6.45
C ASP A 41 0.56 -18.26 -7.85
N ARG A 42 -0.32 -17.26 -7.94
CA ARG A 42 -0.77 -16.70 -9.23
C ARG A 42 0.35 -15.97 -9.96
N LYS A 43 0.59 -16.36 -11.21
CA LYS A 43 1.79 -15.94 -11.99
C LYS A 43 1.85 -14.42 -12.32
N ASN A 44 0.72 -13.73 -12.33
CA ASN A 44 0.61 -12.37 -12.85
C ASN A 44 0.96 -11.28 -11.82
N PHE A 45 1.26 -11.65 -10.57
CA PHE A 45 1.68 -10.71 -9.56
C PHE A 45 3.21 -10.64 -9.46
N ALA A 46 3.75 -9.43 -9.54
CA ALA A 46 5.17 -9.15 -9.34
C ALA A 46 5.51 -8.75 -7.89
N ALA A 47 4.49 -8.39 -7.10
CA ALA A 47 4.63 -7.99 -5.71
C ALA A 47 3.61 -8.70 -4.81
N ALA A 48 3.92 -8.80 -3.52
CA ALA A 48 2.99 -9.30 -2.51
C ALA A 48 3.07 -8.44 -1.25
N GLU A 49 1.91 -8.17 -0.62
CA GLU A 49 1.84 -7.68 0.75
C GLU A 49 1.25 -8.79 1.63
N LEU A 50 2.02 -9.22 2.64
CA LEU A 50 1.68 -10.36 3.49
C LEU A 50 1.52 -9.92 4.94
N PRO A 51 0.56 -10.47 5.71
CA PRO A 51 0.48 -10.24 7.15
C PRO A 51 1.79 -10.63 7.82
N TYR A 52 2.23 -9.84 8.81
CA TYR A 52 3.45 -10.17 9.55
C TYR A 52 3.37 -11.55 10.21
N GLU A 53 2.25 -11.87 10.87
CA GLU A 53 2.04 -13.16 11.51
C GLU A 53 2.18 -14.34 10.53
N TYR A 54 1.63 -14.20 9.32
CA TYR A 54 1.80 -15.20 8.27
C TYR A 54 3.26 -15.31 7.83
N TYR A 55 3.90 -14.17 7.52
CA TYR A 55 5.28 -14.15 7.02
C TYR A 55 6.28 -14.68 8.05
N SER A 56 6.15 -14.31 9.31
CA SER A 56 7.04 -14.76 10.40
C SER A 56 6.94 -16.26 10.68
N ALA A 57 5.75 -16.85 10.49
CA ALA A 57 5.53 -18.29 10.66
C ALA A 57 6.07 -19.16 9.50
N LEU A 58 6.47 -18.56 8.37
CA LEU A 58 7.01 -19.29 7.24
C LEU A 58 8.41 -19.86 7.53
N SER A 59 8.66 -21.07 7.05
CA SER A 59 10.00 -21.66 7.04
C SER A 59 10.97 -20.87 6.15
N SER A 60 12.27 -20.99 6.41
CA SER A 60 13.30 -20.36 5.57
C SER A 60 13.21 -20.75 4.09
N ALA A 61 12.78 -21.98 3.80
CA ALA A 61 12.58 -22.45 2.43
C ALA A 61 11.40 -21.75 1.75
N GLU A 62 10.27 -21.55 2.45
CA GLU A 62 9.11 -20.83 1.95
C GLU A 62 9.42 -19.34 1.75
N LYS A 63 10.09 -18.71 2.71
CA LYS A 63 10.56 -17.31 2.58
C LYS A 63 11.47 -17.13 1.36
N LYS A 64 12.39 -18.09 1.13
CA LYS A 64 13.25 -18.09 -0.06
C LYS A 64 12.44 -18.22 -1.36
N ARG A 65 11.45 -19.13 -1.40
CA ARG A 65 10.56 -19.31 -2.55
C ARG A 65 9.79 -18.02 -2.86
N LEU A 66 9.23 -17.35 -1.85
CA LEU A 66 8.55 -16.08 -2.03
C LEU A 66 9.47 -14.99 -2.59
N LYS A 67 10.69 -14.88 -2.06
CA LYS A 67 11.69 -13.90 -2.56
C LYS A 67 12.15 -14.18 -4.00
N GLN A 68 12.15 -15.43 -4.44
CA GLN A 68 12.42 -15.78 -5.83
C GLN A 68 11.21 -15.48 -6.75
N ARG A 69 10.00 -15.52 -6.18
CA ARG A 69 8.76 -15.37 -6.91
C ARG A 69 8.38 -13.90 -7.10
N PHE A 70 8.58 -13.07 -6.09
CA PHE A 70 8.17 -11.67 -6.09
C PHE A 70 9.38 -10.75 -6.15
N ALA A 71 9.32 -9.77 -7.06
CA ALA A 71 10.31 -8.70 -7.13
C ALA A 71 10.26 -7.80 -5.89
N MET A 72 9.09 -7.72 -5.23
CA MET A 72 8.89 -6.90 -4.04
C MET A 72 7.95 -7.59 -3.07
N ILE A 73 8.35 -7.66 -1.80
CA ILE A 73 7.51 -8.11 -0.70
C ILE A 73 7.37 -6.98 0.30
N HIS A 74 6.12 -6.63 0.61
CA HIS A 74 5.76 -5.76 1.71
C HIS A 74 5.20 -6.59 2.86
N CYS A 75 5.46 -6.18 4.08
CA CYS A 75 4.76 -6.68 5.24
C CYS A 75 3.57 -5.78 5.53
N GLY A 76 2.40 -6.36 5.73
CA GLY A 76 1.19 -5.67 6.13
C GLY A 76 1.28 -5.11 7.55
N ASN A 77 0.17 -4.66 8.09
CA ASN A 77 0.13 -4.10 9.43
C ASN A 77 0.71 -5.08 10.45
N PHE A 78 1.67 -4.60 11.26
CA PHE A 78 2.27 -5.40 12.34
C PHE A 78 1.27 -5.70 13.44
N PHE A 79 0.31 -4.80 13.64
CA PHE A 79 -0.72 -4.90 14.66
C PHE A 79 -2.06 -4.43 14.12
N VAL A 80 -3.12 -4.83 14.78
CA VAL A 80 -4.46 -4.31 14.47
C VAL A 80 -4.56 -2.83 14.81
N PRO A 81 -5.30 -2.02 14.03
CA PRO A 81 -5.37 -0.56 14.22
C PRO A 81 -5.87 -0.13 15.60
N GLU A 82 -6.74 -0.94 16.20
CA GLU A 82 -7.28 -0.70 17.55
C GLU A 82 -6.17 -0.72 18.59
N LEU A 83 -5.26 -1.68 18.51
CA LEU A 83 -4.13 -1.79 19.43
C LEU A 83 -3.18 -0.59 19.28
N THR A 84 -2.79 -0.26 18.05
CA THR A 84 -1.90 0.90 17.81
C THR A 84 -2.52 2.21 18.26
N SER A 85 -3.83 2.37 18.09
CA SER A 85 -4.58 3.52 18.59
C SER A 85 -4.59 3.60 20.12
N LEU A 86 -4.74 2.46 20.83
CA LEU A 86 -4.67 2.41 22.30
C LEU A 86 -3.26 2.78 22.81
N ILE A 87 -2.21 2.35 22.13
CA ILE A 87 -0.82 2.65 22.50
C ILE A 87 -0.54 4.15 22.55
N LEU A 88 -1.18 4.94 21.69
CA LEU A 88 -0.99 6.40 21.69
C LEU A 88 -1.44 7.06 23.01
N GLY A 89 -2.45 6.49 23.69
CA GLY A 89 -2.91 6.95 25.00
C GLY A 89 -2.27 6.23 26.18
N ALA A 90 -1.40 5.25 25.94
CA ALA A 90 -0.82 4.41 27.00
C ALA A 90 0.34 5.10 27.74
N GLY A 91 0.67 4.59 28.93
CA GLY A 91 1.81 5.07 29.69
C GLY A 91 3.15 4.75 29.03
N LYS A 92 4.19 5.53 29.38
CA LYS A 92 5.55 5.46 28.77
C LYS A 92 6.14 4.05 28.70
N LYS A 93 5.90 3.21 29.71
CA LYS A 93 6.42 1.83 29.72
C LYS A 93 5.83 1.04 28.53
N ILE A 94 4.51 1.04 28.41
CA ILE A 94 3.80 0.32 27.32
C ILE A 94 4.24 0.85 25.94
N GLN A 95 4.38 2.17 25.81
CA GLN A 95 4.88 2.77 24.56
C GLN A 95 6.31 2.32 24.25
N ASN A 96 7.20 2.22 25.24
CA ASN A 96 8.56 1.74 25.02
C ASN A 96 8.60 0.26 24.65
N ASP A 97 7.78 -0.58 25.30
CA ASP A 97 7.67 -2.01 24.97
C ASP A 97 7.18 -2.19 23.53
N PHE A 98 6.20 -1.38 23.11
CA PHE A 98 5.70 -1.35 21.73
C PHE A 98 6.82 -0.98 20.73
N ILE A 99 7.61 0.07 21.03
CA ILE A 99 8.72 0.48 20.16
C ILE A 99 9.77 -0.61 20.06
N GLN A 100 10.11 -1.27 21.17
CA GLN A 100 11.04 -2.40 21.16
C GLN A 100 10.54 -3.54 20.28
N THR A 101 9.24 -3.89 20.40
CA THR A 101 8.60 -4.91 19.56
C THR A 101 8.63 -4.54 18.09
N CYS A 102 8.22 -3.31 17.72
CA CYS A 102 8.30 -2.82 16.35
C CYS A 102 9.74 -2.85 15.80
N SER A 103 10.70 -2.44 16.63
CA SER A 103 12.12 -2.45 16.25
C SER A 103 12.63 -3.87 15.99
N GLY A 104 12.22 -4.84 16.81
CA GLY A 104 12.50 -6.26 16.61
C GLY A 104 11.96 -6.77 15.28
N ILE A 105 10.67 -6.49 14.99
CA ILE A 105 10.01 -6.84 13.74
C ILE A 105 10.74 -6.24 12.53
N LEU A 106 11.08 -4.96 12.58
CA LEU A 106 11.78 -4.29 11.48
C LEU A 106 13.16 -4.91 11.20
N ARG A 107 13.91 -5.27 12.24
CA ARG A 107 15.21 -5.96 12.10
C ARG A 107 15.04 -7.36 11.51
N GLU A 108 14.06 -8.14 11.98
CA GLU A 108 13.76 -9.47 11.47
C GLU A 108 13.41 -9.39 9.96
N LEU A 109 12.48 -8.52 9.59
CA LEU A 109 12.08 -8.32 8.20
C LEU A 109 13.25 -7.88 7.33
N ALA A 110 14.08 -6.96 7.83
CA ALA A 110 15.24 -6.47 7.11
C ALA A 110 16.31 -7.55 6.92
N ALA A 111 16.52 -8.41 7.89
CA ALA A 111 17.41 -9.58 7.76
C ALA A 111 16.91 -10.54 6.68
N ASP A 112 15.60 -10.65 6.52
CA ASP A 112 14.97 -11.40 5.44
C ASP A 112 14.92 -10.63 4.10
N GLY A 113 15.41 -9.38 4.04
CA GLY A 113 15.38 -8.54 2.82
C GLY A 113 14.03 -7.86 2.55
N VAL A 114 13.07 -7.95 3.47
CA VAL A 114 11.79 -7.22 3.39
C VAL A 114 11.97 -5.84 4.01
N ARG A 115 11.85 -4.81 3.18
CA ARG A 115 12.17 -3.41 3.58
C ARG A 115 10.93 -2.55 3.86
N TYR A 116 9.74 -3.04 3.61
CA TYR A 116 8.50 -2.29 3.76
C TYR A 116 7.59 -2.98 4.77
N GLY A 117 7.20 -2.23 5.80
CA GLY A 117 6.26 -2.71 6.81
C GLY A 117 5.23 -1.63 7.15
N ALA A 118 4.02 -2.01 7.52
CA ALA A 118 2.94 -1.06 7.79
C ALA A 118 2.57 -1.00 9.28
N LEU A 119 2.23 0.22 9.73
CA LEU A 119 1.59 0.50 11.01
C LEU A 119 0.37 1.39 10.79
N ASP A 120 -0.79 0.90 11.16
CA ASP A 120 -2.03 1.68 11.07
C ASP A 120 -2.37 2.29 12.44
N PHE A 121 -2.12 3.57 12.60
CA PHE A 121 -2.45 4.33 13.80
C PHE A 121 -3.86 4.92 13.77
N ALA A 122 -4.76 4.39 12.93
CA ALA A 122 -6.06 5.01 12.70
C ALA A 122 -5.89 6.52 12.42
N LEU A 123 -5.09 6.84 11.41
CA LEU A 123 -4.51 8.16 11.16
C LEU A 123 -5.57 9.28 11.14
N VAL A 124 -6.75 8.99 10.59
CA VAL A 124 -7.87 9.95 10.54
C VAL A 124 -8.27 10.42 11.94
N GLN A 125 -8.51 9.48 12.85
CA GLN A 125 -8.92 9.77 14.21
C GLN A 125 -7.78 10.41 15.00
N THR A 126 -6.58 9.93 14.81
CA THR A 126 -5.39 10.41 15.51
C THR A 126 -5.05 11.86 15.16
N LEU A 127 -5.21 12.26 13.90
CA LEU A 127 -4.92 13.65 13.49
C LEU A 127 -6.02 14.66 13.84
N GLN A 128 -7.11 14.21 14.45
CA GLN A 128 -8.16 15.09 15.01
C GLN A 128 -7.88 15.50 16.45
N ASP A 129 -7.02 14.77 17.14
CA ASP A 129 -6.64 14.97 18.54
C ASP A 129 -5.16 15.35 18.59
N ASP A 130 -4.88 16.59 19.01
CA ASP A 130 -3.51 17.13 19.03
C ASP A 130 -2.60 16.31 19.97
N SER A 131 -3.08 15.86 21.11
CA SER A 131 -2.30 15.02 22.03
C SER A 131 -1.94 13.66 21.44
N ARG A 132 -2.90 13.02 20.76
CA ARG A 132 -2.63 11.75 20.03
C ARG A 132 -1.68 11.95 18.86
N ARG A 133 -1.83 13.05 18.13
CA ARG A 133 -0.94 13.42 17.05
C ARG A 133 0.50 13.58 17.55
N GLU A 134 0.71 14.34 18.64
CA GLU A 134 2.02 14.54 19.25
C GLU A 134 2.63 13.22 19.75
N ASN A 135 1.83 12.40 20.42
CA ASN A 135 2.27 11.07 20.87
C ASN A 135 2.68 10.17 19.69
N MET A 136 1.91 10.19 18.59
CA MET A 136 2.26 9.45 17.39
C MET A 136 3.59 9.92 16.80
N ILE A 137 3.80 11.24 16.67
CA ILE A 137 5.08 11.80 16.20
C ILE A 137 6.22 11.37 17.11
N ALA A 138 6.03 11.43 18.43
CA ALA A 138 7.04 11.00 19.39
C ALA A 138 7.39 9.50 19.27
N LEU A 139 6.39 8.64 19.07
CA LEU A 139 6.59 7.20 18.83
C LEU A 139 7.34 6.95 17.52
N LEU A 140 6.93 7.59 16.44
CA LEU A 140 7.57 7.46 15.13
C LEU A 140 9.02 7.92 15.15
N ARG A 141 9.32 9.02 15.86
CA ARG A 141 10.70 9.50 16.04
C ARG A 141 11.57 8.51 16.80
N LYS A 142 11.02 7.75 17.74
CA LYS A 142 11.77 6.68 18.44
C LYS A 142 12.03 5.47 17.54
N LEU A 143 11.21 5.23 16.50
CA LEU A 143 11.44 4.19 15.48
C LEU A 143 12.45 4.63 14.41
N HIS A 144 12.69 5.92 14.24
CA HIS A 144 13.58 6.44 13.20
C HIS A 144 14.98 5.83 13.19
N PRO A 145 15.68 5.64 14.33
CA PRO A 145 17.02 5.02 14.33
C PRO A 145 17.01 3.61 13.72
N VAL A 146 16.01 2.78 14.04
CA VAL A 146 15.94 1.43 13.48
C VAL A 146 15.55 1.44 11.99
N LEU A 147 14.74 2.39 11.54
CA LEU A 147 14.46 2.55 10.12
C LEU A 147 15.73 2.90 9.33
N GLN A 148 16.58 3.76 9.87
CA GLN A 148 17.89 4.07 9.28
C GLN A 148 18.85 2.89 9.32
N GLU A 149 19.00 2.24 10.49
CA GLU A 149 19.84 1.05 10.68
C GLU A 149 19.51 -0.06 9.67
N THR A 150 18.23 -0.32 9.49
CA THR A 150 17.75 -1.42 8.64
C THR A 150 17.55 -1.02 7.17
N GLY A 151 17.56 0.25 6.85
CA GLY A 151 17.14 0.76 5.54
C GLY A 151 15.67 0.45 5.23
N SER A 152 14.84 0.32 6.27
CA SER A 152 13.42 -0.02 6.14
C SER A 152 12.57 1.22 5.95
N THR A 153 11.43 1.03 5.30
CA THR A 153 10.38 2.04 5.13
C THR A 153 9.14 1.63 5.91
N LEU A 154 8.70 2.51 6.79
CA LEU A 154 7.45 2.35 7.52
C LEU A 154 6.32 2.99 6.75
N LEU A 155 5.27 2.22 6.47
CA LEU A 155 4.11 2.65 5.72
C LEU A 155 2.98 3.04 6.67
N LEU A 156 2.44 4.24 6.49
CA LEU A 156 1.22 4.67 7.14
C LEU A 156 0.04 4.53 6.18
N PRO A 157 -0.94 3.68 6.49
CA PRO A 157 -2.14 3.54 5.70
C PRO A 157 -2.98 4.82 5.71
N VAL A 158 -3.38 5.27 4.53
CA VAL A 158 -4.28 6.42 4.32
C VAL A 158 -5.40 6.01 3.38
N ARG A 159 -6.62 5.98 3.91
CA ARG A 159 -7.82 5.66 3.13
C ARG A 159 -8.23 6.85 2.26
N LEU A 160 -8.56 6.56 1.01
CA LEU A 160 -9.12 7.53 0.07
C LEU A 160 -10.52 7.10 -0.40
N PRO A 161 -11.49 8.02 -0.47
CA PRO A 161 -11.35 9.47 -0.24
C PRO A 161 -11.02 9.78 1.21
N LEU A 162 -10.32 10.90 1.44
CA LEU A 162 -10.11 11.36 2.80
C LEU A 162 -11.48 11.65 3.43
N PRO A 163 -11.75 11.16 4.65
CA PRO A 163 -12.96 11.56 5.36
C PRO A 163 -13.02 13.07 5.51
N GLY A 164 -14.21 13.66 5.46
CA GLY A 164 -14.40 15.11 5.52
C GLY A 164 -13.81 15.81 6.76
N THR A 165 -13.44 15.01 7.78
CA THR A 165 -12.80 15.47 9.02
C THR A 165 -11.27 15.55 8.92
N LEU A 166 -10.65 14.99 7.88
CA LEU A 166 -9.21 15.05 7.63
C LEU A 166 -8.92 15.84 6.35
N SER A 167 -8.35 17.04 6.49
CA SER A 167 -7.92 17.81 5.34
C SER A 167 -6.55 17.40 4.83
N LYS A 168 -6.28 17.69 3.55
CA LYS A 168 -4.96 17.47 2.93
C LYS A 168 -3.87 18.23 3.68
N GLU A 169 -4.17 19.45 4.11
CA GLU A 169 -3.25 20.34 4.82
C GLU A 169 -2.84 19.75 6.18
N LYS A 170 -3.78 19.16 6.91
CA LYS A 170 -3.49 18.47 8.18
C LYS A 170 -2.56 17.29 7.97
N LEU A 171 -2.82 16.45 6.95
CA LEU A 171 -1.97 15.31 6.65
C LEU A 171 -0.58 15.74 6.17
N THR A 172 -0.50 16.73 5.28
CA THR A 172 0.77 17.29 4.81
C THR A 172 1.55 17.93 5.97
N GLY A 173 0.88 18.67 6.83
CA GLY A 173 1.47 19.25 8.04
C GLY A 173 2.04 18.19 8.96
N PHE A 174 1.31 17.10 9.19
CA PHE A 174 1.78 15.96 9.99
C PHE A 174 3.05 15.33 9.40
N LEU A 175 3.07 15.04 8.08
CA LEU A 175 4.23 14.43 7.43
C LEU A 175 5.47 15.32 7.53
N ARG A 176 5.29 16.64 7.36
CA ARG A 176 6.35 17.63 7.54
C ARG A 176 6.85 17.68 8.98
N ASP A 177 5.94 17.70 9.95
CA ASP A 177 6.29 17.80 11.37
C ASP A 177 6.96 16.51 11.89
N ALA A 178 6.60 15.36 11.33
CA ALA A 178 7.23 14.09 11.66
C ALA A 178 8.72 14.09 11.25
N MET A 179 9.05 14.61 10.05
CA MET A 179 10.43 14.72 9.51
C MET A 179 11.26 13.43 9.66
N ILE A 180 10.65 12.28 9.35
CA ILE A 180 11.26 10.98 9.57
C ILE A 180 11.64 10.37 8.23
N ALA A 181 12.94 10.19 7.98
CA ALA A 181 13.41 9.42 6.83
C ALA A 181 12.95 7.95 6.97
N GLY A 182 12.44 7.38 5.88
CA GLY A 182 11.87 6.04 5.89
C GLY A 182 10.39 5.98 6.30
N LEU A 183 9.72 7.11 6.52
CA LEU A 183 8.26 7.17 6.68
C LEU A 183 7.61 7.50 5.35
N LYS A 184 6.67 6.66 4.92
CA LYS A 184 5.93 6.82 3.66
C LYS A 184 4.46 6.50 3.84
N LEU A 185 3.65 6.86 2.85
CA LEU A 185 2.22 6.52 2.82
C LEU A 185 1.97 5.25 2.01
N ARG A 186 0.98 4.47 2.44
CA ARG A 186 0.26 3.50 1.65
C ARG A 186 -1.13 4.04 1.39
N LEU A 187 -1.41 4.45 0.16
CA LEU A 187 -2.73 4.93 -0.19
C LEU A 187 -3.68 3.74 -0.38
N GLU A 188 -4.78 3.74 0.34
CA GLU A 188 -5.82 2.73 0.25
C GLU A 188 -7.04 3.34 -0.44
N ILE A 189 -7.26 2.91 -1.67
CA ILE A 189 -8.31 3.42 -2.53
C ILE A 189 -9.50 2.50 -2.48
N HIS A 190 -10.65 3.04 -2.12
CA HIS A 190 -11.95 2.37 -2.11
C HIS A 190 -12.79 2.89 -3.29
N PRO A 191 -12.71 2.31 -4.49
CA PRO A 191 -13.31 2.89 -5.69
C PRO A 191 -14.83 3.11 -5.59
N HIS A 192 -15.53 2.24 -4.84
CA HIS A 192 -16.97 2.35 -4.63
C HIS A 192 -17.41 3.53 -3.75
N GLU A 193 -16.46 4.15 -3.04
CA GLU A 193 -16.69 5.33 -2.20
C GLU A 193 -16.35 6.63 -2.91
N LEU A 194 -15.72 6.54 -4.07
CA LEU A 194 -15.34 7.70 -4.87
C LEU A 194 -16.54 8.24 -5.65
N LYS A 195 -16.62 9.55 -5.73
CA LYS A 195 -17.61 10.20 -6.60
C LYS A 195 -17.28 9.90 -8.07
N PRO A 196 -18.28 9.83 -8.98
CA PRO A 196 -18.05 9.53 -10.39
C PRO A 196 -17.11 10.50 -11.12
N ASP A 197 -17.07 11.75 -10.68
CA ASP A 197 -16.24 12.84 -11.22
C ASP A 197 -14.88 12.97 -10.53
N PHE A 198 -14.56 12.06 -9.61
CA PHE A 198 -13.32 12.07 -8.86
C PHE A 198 -12.09 11.93 -9.77
N ARG A 199 -11.13 12.84 -9.59
CA ARG A 199 -9.88 12.84 -10.33
C ARG A 199 -8.71 12.42 -9.43
N PRO A 200 -7.94 11.39 -9.84
CA PRO A 200 -6.76 10.95 -9.08
C PRO A 200 -5.77 12.07 -8.75
N GLU A 201 -5.62 13.05 -9.65
CA GLU A 201 -4.72 14.19 -9.52
C GLU A 201 -5.04 15.06 -8.30
N GLU A 202 -6.30 15.17 -7.95
CA GLU A 202 -6.77 16.04 -6.86
C GLU A 202 -6.32 15.54 -5.48
N LEU A 203 -6.09 14.24 -5.33
CA LEU A 203 -5.64 13.64 -4.08
C LEU A 203 -4.23 13.10 -4.14
N ALA A 204 -3.94 12.25 -5.12
CA ALA A 204 -2.65 11.60 -5.20
C ALA A 204 -1.52 12.57 -5.59
N GLY A 205 -1.83 13.64 -6.31
CA GLY A 205 -0.86 14.68 -6.66
C GLY A 205 -0.21 15.32 -5.44
N THR A 206 -0.99 15.53 -4.39
CA THR A 206 -0.50 16.13 -3.14
C THR A 206 0.49 15.23 -2.39
N PHE A 207 0.33 13.89 -2.50
CA PHE A 207 1.12 12.93 -1.70
C PHE A 207 2.05 12.06 -2.54
N ARG A 208 2.31 12.43 -3.80
CA ARG A 208 3.08 11.61 -4.73
C ARG A 208 4.47 11.21 -4.21
N LEU A 209 5.21 12.15 -3.64
CA LEU A 209 6.58 11.93 -3.16
C LEU A 209 6.60 11.11 -1.86
N GLU A 210 5.55 11.20 -1.09
CA GLU A 210 5.39 10.53 0.19
C GLU A 210 4.79 9.12 0.04
N THR A 211 4.22 8.79 -1.12
CA THR A 211 3.57 7.49 -1.36
C THR A 211 4.57 6.44 -1.81
N ALA A 212 4.62 5.30 -1.12
CA ALA A 212 5.45 4.15 -1.50
C ALA A 212 4.65 3.01 -2.14
N SER A 213 3.36 2.89 -1.83
CA SER A 213 2.48 1.88 -2.43
C SER A 213 1.04 2.35 -2.50
N VAL A 214 0.29 1.74 -3.40
CA VAL A 214 -1.14 1.98 -3.59
C VAL A 214 -1.87 0.65 -3.45
N MET A 215 -2.94 0.63 -2.68
CA MET A 215 -3.79 -0.52 -2.48
C MET A 215 -5.20 -0.23 -2.97
N PHE A 216 -5.72 -1.08 -3.84
CA PHE A 216 -7.10 -1.01 -4.29
C PHE A 216 -7.94 -2.02 -3.52
N CYS A 217 -8.87 -1.52 -2.73
CA CYS A 217 -9.83 -2.31 -1.96
C CYS A 217 -11.13 -2.39 -2.77
N CYS A 218 -11.27 -3.45 -3.54
CA CYS A 218 -12.39 -3.62 -4.47
C CYS A 218 -13.21 -4.86 -4.12
N ASN A 219 -14.52 -4.80 -4.41
CA ASN A 219 -15.44 -5.91 -4.32
C ASN A 219 -15.64 -6.54 -5.70
N ALA A 220 -15.58 -7.87 -5.81
CA ALA A 220 -15.78 -8.60 -7.08
C ALA A 220 -17.20 -8.45 -7.63
N ASP A 221 -18.19 -8.25 -6.77
CA ASP A 221 -19.58 -8.04 -7.16
C ASP A 221 -19.76 -6.80 -8.06
N SER A 222 -18.79 -5.90 -8.06
CA SER A 222 -18.77 -4.76 -8.98
C SER A 222 -18.50 -5.14 -10.44
N GLY A 223 -18.17 -6.40 -10.72
CA GLY A 223 -17.83 -6.90 -12.04
C GLY A 223 -16.58 -6.29 -12.68
N ASN A 224 -15.96 -6.99 -13.61
CA ASN A 224 -14.75 -6.53 -14.32
C ASN A 224 -14.91 -5.15 -14.98
N ARG A 225 -16.13 -4.75 -15.36
CA ARG A 225 -16.40 -3.46 -16.00
C ARG A 225 -16.26 -2.30 -15.02
N LEU A 226 -16.83 -2.39 -13.81
CA LEU A 226 -16.73 -1.35 -12.79
C LEU A 226 -15.30 -1.23 -12.30
N LEU A 227 -14.62 -2.35 -12.08
CA LEU A 227 -13.21 -2.36 -11.72
C LEU A 227 -12.36 -1.61 -12.77
N ARG A 228 -12.58 -1.86 -14.07
CA ARG A 228 -11.89 -1.16 -15.16
C ARG A 228 -12.17 0.34 -15.18
N VAL A 229 -13.45 0.73 -15.05
CA VAL A 229 -13.84 2.14 -15.05
C VAL A 229 -13.18 2.90 -13.92
N HIS A 230 -13.15 2.33 -12.72
CA HIS A 230 -12.58 2.99 -11.56
C HIS A 230 -11.05 2.90 -11.52
N LEU A 231 -10.44 1.81 -11.96
CA LEU A 231 -8.99 1.62 -11.90
C LEU A 231 -8.24 2.36 -13.00
N THR A 232 -8.80 2.45 -14.19
CA THR A 232 -8.11 3.03 -15.36
C THR A 232 -7.61 4.46 -15.13
N PRO A 233 -8.38 5.40 -14.55
CA PRO A 233 -7.89 6.74 -14.27
C PRO A 233 -6.68 6.74 -13.34
N TRP A 234 -6.71 5.91 -12.28
CA TRP A 234 -5.62 5.79 -11.31
C TRP A 234 -4.36 5.23 -11.95
N LEU A 235 -4.48 4.17 -12.73
CA LEU A 235 -3.35 3.56 -13.41
C LEU A 235 -2.72 4.52 -14.41
N ARG A 236 -3.54 5.26 -15.17
CA ARG A 236 -3.05 6.32 -16.07
C ARG A 236 -2.30 7.39 -15.30
N TYR A 237 -2.87 7.89 -14.22
CA TYR A 237 -2.24 8.93 -13.41
C TYR A 237 -0.86 8.47 -12.89
N PHE A 238 -0.79 7.30 -12.27
CA PHE A 238 0.47 6.79 -11.73
C PHE A 238 1.48 6.40 -12.81
N ALA A 239 1.03 5.92 -13.96
CA ALA A 239 1.90 5.70 -15.11
C ALA A 239 2.48 7.02 -15.63
N LEU A 240 1.64 8.05 -15.86
CA LEU A 240 2.08 9.36 -16.31
C LEU A 240 3.05 10.04 -15.34
N THR A 241 2.90 9.79 -14.05
CA THR A 241 3.75 10.35 -13.01
C THR A 241 4.96 9.49 -12.69
N ALA A 242 5.20 8.40 -13.43
CA ALA A 242 6.31 7.45 -13.21
C ALA A 242 6.38 6.96 -11.75
N PHE A 243 5.24 6.55 -11.19
CA PHE A 243 5.17 6.05 -9.83
C PHE A 243 5.94 4.72 -9.70
N PRO A 244 6.97 4.64 -8.84
CA PRO A 244 7.84 3.47 -8.78
C PRO A 244 7.31 2.34 -7.90
N GLY A 245 6.28 2.61 -7.11
CA GLY A 245 5.74 1.66 -6.13
C GLY A 245 4.81 0.62 -6.74
N PRO A 246 4.51 -0.45 -5.97
CA PRO A 246 3.56 -1.46 -6.39
C PRO A 246 2.12 -0.98 -6.23
N PHE A 247 1.27 -1.58 -7.08
CA PHE A 247 -0.19 -1.52 -6.96
C PHE A 247 -0.69 -2.84 -6.41
N PHE A 248 -1.16 -2.82 -5.19
CA PHE A 248 -1.74 -4.00 -4.57
C PHE A 248 -3.24 -4.06 -4.79
N PHE A 249 -3.73 -5.24 -5.09
CA PHE A 249 -5.13 -5.56 -4.99
C PHE A 249 -5.40 -6.20 -3.62
N CYS A 250 -6.34 -5.61 -2.88
CA CYS A 250 -6.81 -6.13 -1.61
C CYS A 250 -8.27 -6.58 -1.79
N PRO A 251 -8.58 -7.89 -1.66
CA PRO A 251 -9.96 -8.35 -1.70
C PRO A 251 -10.78 -7.70 -0.59
N PHE A 252 -12.01 -7.33 -0.87
CA PHE A 252 -12.91 -6.73 0.12
C PHE A 252 -13.66 -7.79 0.92
N SER A 253 -13.92 -8.93 0.32
CA SER A 253 -14.65 -10.01 0.96
C SER A 253 -13.82 -10.72 2.03
N ARG A 254 -14.47 -11.04 3.16
CA ARG A 254 -13.91 -11.92 4.20
C ARG A 254 -14.14 -13.40 3.90
N GLU A 255 -14.99 -13.73 2.95
CA GLU A 255 -15.23 -15.10 2.54
C GLU A 255 -14.15 -15.57 1.58
N ASN A 256 -13.45 -16.65 1.91
CA ASN A 256 -12.33 -17.16 1.13
C ASN A 256 -12.68 -17.39 -0.35
N ARG A 257 -13.87 -17.92 -0.64
CA ARG A 257 -14.31 -18.18 -2.01
C ARG A 257 -14.46 -16.89 -2.83
N LEU A 258 -15.06 -15.85 -2.25
CA LEU A 258 -15.24 -14.56 -2.91
C LEU A 258 -13.90 -13.84 -3.05
N ALA A 259 -13.05 -13.85 -2.02
CA ALA A 259 -11.72 -13.25 -2.08
C ALA A 259 -10.84 -13.92 -3.15
N SER A 260 -10.95 -15.25 -3.33
CA SER A 260 -10.25 -15.95 -4.42
C SER A 260 -10.74 -15.52 -5.80
N ALA A 261 -12.07 -15.40 -5.99
CA ALA A 261 -12.66 -14.93 -7.25
C ALA A 261 -12.27 -13.47 -7.56
N GLU A 262 -12.27 -12.60 -6.56
CA GLU A 262 -11.81 -11.21 -6.66
C GLU A 262 -10.36 -11.13 -7.09
N SER A 263 -9.49 -11.91 -6.45
CA SER A 263 -8.07 -11.99 -6.78
C SER A 263 -7.84 -12.50 -8.21
N GLU A 264 -8.63 -13.47 -8.67
CA GLU A 264 -8.55 -13.96 -10.04
C GLU A 264 -8.96 -12.90 -11.06
N ALA A 265 -10.05 -12.21 -10.82
CA ALA A 265 -10.52 -11.13 -11.70
C ALA A 265 -9.48 -10.01 -11.81
N PHE A 266 -8.88 -9.61 -10.70
CA PHE A 266 -7.81 -8.62 -10.69
C PHE A 266 -6.54 -9.12 -11.40
N SER A 267 -6.14 -10.36 -11.18
CA SER A 267 -4.99 -10.97 -11.85
C SER A 267 -5.14 -10.93 -13.38
N LYS A 268 -6.34 -11.25 -13.90
CA LYS A 268 -6.65 -11.14 -15.33
C LYS A 268 -6.56 -9.70 -15.84
N LEU A 269 -7.08 -8.74 -15.06
CA LEU A 269 -7.00 -7.33 -15.40
C LEU A 269 -5.55 -6.82 -15.40
N ALA A 270 -4.76 -7.22 -14.40
CA ALA A 270 -3.34 -6.88 -14.32
C ALA A 270 -2.56 -7.41 -15.53
N GLU A 271 -2.85 -8.64 -15.98
CA GLU A 271 -2.26 -9.23 -17.19
C GLU A 271 -2.61 -8.44 -18.45
N GLU A 272 -3.88 -8.08 -18.63
CA GLU A 272 -4.33 -7.30 -19.79
C GLU A 272 -3.67 -5.92 -19.84
N ILE A 273 -3.55 -5.24 -18.70
CA ILE A 273 -2.91 -3.92 -18.63
C ILE A 273 -1.41 -4.04 -18.91
N THR A 274 -0.75 -5.05 -18.37
CA THR A 274 0.68 -5.28 -18.57
C THR A 274 0.98 -5.56 -20.06
N LYS A 275 0.16 -6.38 -20.72
CA LYS A 275 0.31 -6.66 -22.17
C LYS A 275 0.14 -5.42 -23.04
N LYS A 276 -0.74 -4.49 -22.66
CA LYS A 276 -0.94 -3.23 -23.37
C LYS A 276 0.18 -2.21 -23.16
N CYS A 277 0.97 -2.37 -22.11
CA CYS A 277 2.12 -1.53 -21.79
C CYS A 277 3.44 -2.07 -22.35
N GLU A 278 3.46 -3.31 -22.89
CA GLU A 278 4.64 -3.85 -23.56
C GLU A 278 4.74 -3.20 -24.95
N PRO A 279 5.95 -2.70 -25.33
CA PRO A 279 6.14 -2.17 -26.68
C PRO A 279 5.91 -3.29 -27.68
N GLU A 280 5.12 -3.01 -28.72
CA GLU A 280 5.03 -3.89 -29.90
C GLU A 280 6.45 -4.16 -30.40
N LYS A 281 6.81 -5.45 -30.49
CA LYS A 281 8.13 -5.92 -30.94
C LYS A 281 8.30 -5.74 -32.43
#